data_78c08f8c15802c8f5731747f4c25396d
#
_entry.id   78c08f8c15802c8f5731747f4c25396d
#
_cell.length_a   1.000
_cell.length_b   1.000
_cell.length_c   1.000
_cell.angle_alpha   90.00
_cell.angle_beta   90.00
_cell.angle_gamma   90.00
#
_symmetry.space_group_name_H-M   'P 1'
#
loop_
_entity.id
_entity.type
_entity.pdbx_description
1 polymer ?
#
loop_
_entity_poly.entity_id
_entity_poly.type
_entity_poly.pdbx_seq_one_letter_code
_entity_poly.pdbx_strand_id
1 'polypeptide(L)'
;MSAPLPRTVNRELKFKNGTAIGTSQRWQKGQYCSILTEAGIVGCGIYDLKVAAEFDLAIAICKGTPAKPLVEPEDLFESKIVGTSPKAESMGIRTGISGREAVELMLKAQAAAPASAAHVN
;
A
#
# COMPACT_ATOMS: atom_id res chain seq x y z
N MET A 1 35.57 -0.82 9.49
CA MET A 1 34.54 -1.13 8.49
C MET A 1 33.18 -0.64 8.92
N SER A 2 32.55 0.17 8.14
CA SER A 2 31.21 0.61 8.48
C SER A 2 30.18 -0.44 8.07
N ALA A 3 29.08 -0.51 8.81
CA ALA A 3 27.97 -1.38 8.46
C ALA A 3 27.33 -0.90 7.17
N PRO A 4 26.76 -1.81 6.37
CA PRO A 4 26.01 -1.37 5.20
C PRO A 4 24.79 -0.56 5.62
N LEU A 5 24.44 0.41 4.79
CA LEU A 5 23.25 1.22 5.02
C LEU A 5 22.00 0.44 4.59
N PRO A 6 20.87 0.72 5.22
CA PRO A 6 19.59 0.21 4.70
C PRO A 6 19.36 0.73 3.28
N ARG A 7 18.55 0.01 2.53
CA ARG A 7 18.21 0.39 1.16
C ARG A 7 16.74 0.72 1.03
N THR A 8 16.46 1.77 0.30
CA THR A 8 15.09 2.10 -0.09
C THR A 8 15.03 2.24 -1.59
N VAL A 9 13.94 1.79 -2.17
CA VAL A 9 13.71 1.87 -3.61
C VAL A 9 12.30 2.37 -3.82
N ASN A 10 12.18 3.36 -4.72
CA ASN A 10 10.88 3.86 -5.14
C ASN A 10 10.82 3.77 -6.66
N ARG A 11 9.69 3.32 -7.19
CA ARG A 11 9.52 3.27 -8.63
C ARG A 11 8.05 3.40 -9.00
N GLU A 12 7.80 3.92 -10.18
CA GLU A 12 6.44 4.01 -10.69
C GLU A 12 5.95 2.63 -11.10
N LEU A 13 4.71 2.36 -10.76
CA LEU A 13 4.00 1.14 -11.16
C LEU A 13 2.75 1.55 -11.90
N LYS A 14 2.55 0.97 -13.08
CA LYS A 14 1.41 1.30 -13.91
C LYS A 14 0.30 0.28 -13.72
N PHE A 15 -0.91 0.79 -13.53
CA PHE A 15 -2.11 -0.01 -13.34
C PHE A 15 -3.16 0.42 -14.37
N LYS A 16 -4.23 -0.34 -14.45
CA LYS A 16 -5.33 -0.03 -15.36
C LYS A 16 -5.92 1.36 -15.08
N ASN A 17 -6.10 1.70 -13.81
CA ASN A 17 -6.77 2.94 -13.40
C ASN A 17 -5.82 4.09 -13.09
N GLY A 18 -4.52 3.93 -13.32
CA GLY A 18 -3.56 5.01 -13.10
C GLY A 18 -2.18 4.51 -12.72
N THR A 19 -1.39 5.40 -12.15
CA THR A 19 -0.01 5.12 -11.77
C THR A 19 0.13 5.29 -10.25
N ALA A 20 0.87 4.40 -9.64
CA ALA A 20 1.16 4.45 -8.21
C ALA A 20 2.67 4.36 -8.01
N ILE A 21 3.12 4.59 -6.78
CA ILE A 21 4.53 4.45 -6.42
C ILE A 21 4.69 3.17 -5.62
N GLY A 22 5.52 2.27 -6.12
CA GLY A 22 5.92 1.09 -5.35
C GLY A 22 7.17 1.40 -4.56
N THR A 23 7.21 1.00 -3.31
CA THR A 23 8.38 1.21 -2.45
C THR A 23 8.80 -0.09 -1.81
N SER A 24 10.10 -0.21 -1.56
CA SER A 24 10.60 -1.28 -0.71
C SER A 24 11.71 -0.72 0.18
N GLN A 25 11.73 -1.17 1.41
CA GLN A 25 12.77 -0.85 2.37
C GLN A 25 13.40 -2.16 2.82
N ARG A 26 14.72 -2.19 2.88
CA ARG A 26 15.47 -3.38 3.34
C ARG A 26 16.53 -2.96 4.34
N TRP A 27 16.63 -3.73 5.40
CA TRP A 27 17.66 -3.58 6.40
C TRP A 27 18.14 -4.97 6.79
N GLN A 28 19.07 -5.06 7.71
CA GLN A 28 19.80 -6.31 7.92
C GLN A 28 18.93 -7.52 8.20
N LYS A 29 17.85 -7.49 8.83
CA LYS A 29 17.03 -8.67 9.11
C LYS A 29 15.57 -8.47 8.80
N GLY A 30 15.28 -7.51 7.93
CA GLY A 30 13.90 -7.25 7.61
C GLY A 30 13.71 -6.58 6.27
N GLN A 31 12.48 -6.51 5.87
CA GLN A 31 12.06 -5.84 4.66
C GLN A 31 10.62 -5.37 4.82
N TYR A 32 10.26 -4.42 4.01
CA TYR A 32 8.95 -3.83 4.03
C TYR A 32 8.63 -3.27 2.64
N CYS A 33 7.42 -3.44 2.17
CA CYS A 33 7.03 -2.91 0.87
C CYS A 33 5.62 -2.35 0.92
N SER A 34 5.36 -1.41 0.01
CA SER A 34 4.05 -0.79 -0.08
C SER A 34 3.82 -0.23 -1.48
N ILE A 35 2.58 0.07 -1.77
CA ILE A 35 2.17 0.78 -2.98
C ILE A 35 1.38 1.99 -2.54
N LEU A 36 1.87 3.17 -2.93
CA LEU A 36 1.32 4.45 -2.51
C LEU A 36 0.48 5.06 -3.63
N THR A 37 -0.72 5.49 -3.28
CA THR A 37 -1.56 6.31 -4.16
C THR A 37 -1.91 7.58 -3.39
N GLU A 38 -2.45 8.58 -4.09
CA GLU A 38 -2.95 9.76 -3.39
C GLU A 38 -4.14 9.44 -2.49
N ALA A 39 -4.89 8.40 -2.80
CA ALA A 39 -6.07 8.02 -2.01
C ALA A 39 -5.71 7.14 -0.82
N GLY A 40 -4.61 6.42 -0.85
CA GLY A 40 -4.25 5.53 0.25
C GLY A 40 -3.08 4.63 -0.07
N ILE A 41 -2.85 3.66 0.79
CA ILE A 41 -1.68 2.79 0.76
C ILE A 41 -2.12 1.33 0.85
N VAL A 42 -1.53 0.50 -0.02
CA VAL A 42 -1.58 -0.96 0.14
C VAL A 42 -0.18 -1.39 0.59
N GLY A 43 -0.08 -2.03 1.73
CA GLY A 43 1.23 -2.39 2.27
C GLY A 43 1.24 -3.74 2.96
N CYS A 44 2.41 -4.12 3.43
CA CYS A 44 2.52 -5.32 4.26
C CYS A 44 2.05 -4.99 5.69
N GLY A 45 2.04 -5.98 6.57
CA GLY A 45 1.32 -5.91 7.83
C GLY A 45 1.89 -5.03 8.93
N ILE A 46 2.80 -4.11 8.60
CA ILE A 46 3.42 -3.26 9.60
C ILE A 46 2.54 -2.08 10.03
N TYR A 47 1.53 -1.72 9.24
CA TYR A 47 0.68 -0.57 9.55
C TYR A 47 -0.28 -0.85 10.67
N ASP A 48 -0.54 0.17 11.49
CA ASP A 48 -1.53 0.11 12.54
C ASP A 48 -2.86 0.67 12.04
N LEU A 49 -3.83 -0.21 11.86
CA LEU A 49 -5.13 0.18 11.33
C LEU A 49 -5.92 1.06 12.29
N LYS A 50 -5.65 1.00 13.58
CA LYS A 50 -6.29 1.88 14.54
C LYS A 50 -5.83 3.32 14.34
N VAL A 51 -4.54 3.51 14.14
CA VAL A 51 -3.99 4.85 13.85
C VAL A 51 -4.53 5.35 12.53
N ALA A 52 -4.61 4.49 11.52
CA ALA A 52 -5.18 4.86 10.24
C ALA A 52 -6.62 5.35 10.40
N ALA A 53 -7.40 4.69 11.24
CA ALA A 53 -8.79 5.11 11.50
C ALA A 53 -8.85 6.48 12.17
N GLU A 54 -7.96 6.73 13.12
CA GLU A 54 -7.93 8.02 13.82
C GLU A 54 -7.67 9.19 12.87
N PHE A 55 -6.82 8.98 11.86
CA PHE A 55 -6.45 10.02 10.91
C PHE A 55 -7.24 9.95 9.60
N ASP A 56 -8.25 9.10 9.54
CA ASP A 56 -9.09 8.92 8.35
C ASP A 56 -8.27 8.55 7.11
N LEU A 57 -7.32 7.64 7.29
CA LEU A 57 -6.43 7.20 6.22
C LEU A 57 -6.93 5.88 5.63
N ALA A 58 -6.83 5.75 4.30
CA ALA A 58 -7.17 4.52 3.62
C ALA A 58 -5.93 3.64 3.57
N ILE A 59 -5.94 2.57 4.36
CA ILE A 59 -4.84 1.60 4.38
C ILE A 59 -5.41 0.20 4.29
N ALA A 60 -4.85 -0.59 3.38
CA ALA A 60 -5.16 -2.01 3.23
C ALA A 60 -3.85 -2.78 3.37
N ILE A 61 -3.86 -3.81 4.18
CA ILE A 61 -2.65 -4.58 4.44
C ILE A 61 -2.76 -5.97 3.89
N CYS A 62 -1.63 -6.43 3.34
CA CYS A 62 -1.43 -7.82 2.92
C CYS A 62 -0.51 -8.49 3.92
N LYS A 63 -0.49 -9.81 3.91
CA LYS A 63 0.39 -10.56 4.77
C LYS A 63 1.11 -11.62 3.96
N GLY A 64 2.43 -11.65 4.08
CA GLY A 64 3.23 -12.73 3.52
C GLY A 64 3.32 -13.92 4.46
N THR A 65 3.98 -14.96 3.99
CA THR A 65 4.30 -16.12 4.80
C THR A 65 5.81 -16.33 4.80
N PRO A 66 6.35 -17.13 5.73
CA PRO A 66 7.78 -17.40 5.69
C PRO A 66 8.24 -18.01 4.35
N ALA A 67 7.38 -18.81 3.71
CA ALA A 67 7.69 -19.41 2.42
C ALA A 67 7.57 -18.40 1.27
N LYS A 68 6.75 -17.38 1.43
CA LYS A 68 6.48 -16.38 0.40
C LYS A 68 6.39 -14.99 1.03
N PRO A 69 7.52 -14.43 1.47
CA PRO A 69 7.51 -13.11 2.13
C PRO A 69 7.21 -12.01 1.12
N LEU A 70 6.66 -10.91 1.63
CA LEU A 70 6.42 -9.71 0.83
C LEU A 70 7.69 -8.85 0.90
N VAL A 71 8.39 -8.75 -0.21
CA VAL A 71 9.68 -8.05 -0.28
C VAL A 71 9.60 -6.86 -1.23
N GLU A 72 9.12 -7.09 -2.44
CA GLU A 72 8.97 -6.05 -3.46
C GLU A 72 7.51 -5.63 -3.55
N PRO A 73 7.23 -4.40 -4.00
CA PRO A 73 5.83 -3.97 -4.13
C PRO A 73 5.02 -4.87 -5.05
N GLU A 74 5.65 -5.48 -6.07
CA GLU A 74 4.95 -6.41 -6.96
C GLU A 74 4.47 -7.66 -6.23
N ASP A 75 5.10 -8.03 -5.13
CA ASP A 75 4.65 -9.17 -4.33
C ASP A 75 3.27 -8.94 -3.72
N LEU A 76 2.86 -7.68 -3.61
CA LEU A 76 1.54 -7.34 -3.10
C LEU A 76 0.43 -7.59 -4.12
N PHE A 77 0.76 -7.67 -5.41
CA PHE A 77 -0.25 -7.78 -6.46
C PHE A 77 -1.17 -8.99 -6.28
N GLU A 78 -0.58 -10.15 -6.01
CA GLU A 78 -1.33 -11.39 -5.88
C GLU A 78 -1.62 -11.77 -4.44
N SER A 79 -1.13 -10.99 -3.48
CA SER A 79 -1.37 -11.25 -2.07
C SER A 79 -2.79 -10.82 -1.70
N LYS A 80 -3.37 -11.47 -0.72
CA LYS A 80 -4.72 -11.16 -0.27
C LYS A 80 -4.70 -10.09 0.81
N ILE A 81 -5.66 -9.18 0.73
CA ILE A 81 -5.88 -8.20 1.79
C ILE A 81 -6.38 -8.92 3.02
N VAL A 82 -5.74 -8.68 4.16
CA VAL A 82 -6.10 -9.30 5.43
C VAL A 82 -6.60 -8.28 6.46
N GLY A 83 -6.47 -6.99 6.18
CA GLY A 83 -6.98 -5.96 7.08
C GLY A 83 -7.17 -4.65 6.32
N THR A 84 -8.16 -3.87 6.77
CA THR A 84 -8.51 -2.62 6.12
C THR A 84 -8.89 -1.59 7.16
N SER A 85 -8.58 -0.31 6.87
CA SER A 85 -9.11 0.79 7.66
C SER A 85 -10.53 1.13 7.18
N PRO A 86 -11.33 1.84 8.00
CA PRO A 86 -12.68 2.24 7.57
C PRO A 86 -12.68 3.05 6.27
N LYS A 87 -11.69 3.92 6.08
CA LYS A 87 -11.60 4.71 4.86
C LYS A 87 -11.39 3.82 3.65
N ALA A 88 -10.52 2.80 3.77
CA ALA A 88 -10.30 1.86 2.68
C ALA A 88 -11.58 1.08 2.36
N GLU A 89 -12.33 0.70 3.40
CA GLU A 89 -13.60 0.00 3.19
C GLU A 89 -14.60 0.87 2.43
N SER A 90 -14.59 2.18 2.68
CA SER A 90 -15.47 3.10 1.97
C SER A 90 -15.19 3.15 0.48
N MET A 91 -14.00 2.73 0.05
CA MET A 91 -13.63 2.65 -1.36
C MET A 91 -13.97 1.30 -1.98
N GLY A 92 -14.60 0.41 -1.22
CA GLY A 92 -14.95 -0.93 -1.71
C GLY A 92 -13.88 -1.98 -1.43
N ILE A 93 -12.82 -1.64 -0.70
CA ILE A 93 -11.76 -2.59 -0.40
C ILE A 93 -12.20 -3.48 0.75
N ARG A 94 -12.05 -4.79 0.56
CA ARG A 94 -12.46 -5.79 1.54
C ARG A 94 -11.36 -6.82 1.72
N THR A 95 -11.36 -7.47 2.87
CA THR A 95 -10.45 -8.61 3.05
C THR A 95 -10.78 -9.69 2.02
N GLY A 96 -9.75 -10.35 1.54
CA GLY A 96 -9.89 -11.41 0.57
C GLY A 96 -9.64 -11.01 -0.87
N ILE A 97 -9.74 -9.72 -1.21
CA ILE A 97 -9.36 -9.28 -2.57
C ILE A 97 -7.84 -9.19 -2.67
N SER A 98 -7.33 -9.14 -3.89
CA SER A 98 -5.90 -9.04 -4.10
C SER A 98 -5.39 -7.62 -3.83
N GLY A 99 -4.09 -7.51 -3.56
CA GLY A 99 -3.47 -6.21 -3.41
C GLY A 99 -3.62 -5.36 -4.66
N ARG A 100 -3.52 -5.99 -5.84
CA ARG A 100 -3.73 -5.28 -7.11
C ARG A 100 -5.14 -4.67 -7.18
N GLU A 101 -6.16 -5.45 -6.83
CA GLU A 101 -7.54 -4.94 -6.83
C GLU A 101 -7.70 -3.77 -5.86
N ALA A 102 -7.07 -3.85 -4.70
CA ALA A 102 -7.12 -2.77 -3.72
C ALA A 102 -6.49 -1.49 -4.28
N VAL A 103 -5.34 -1.60 -4.94
CA VAL A 103 -4.69 -0.45 -5.57
C VAL A 103 -5.59 0.16 -6.66
N GLU A 104 -6.19 -0.69 -7.50
CA GLU A 104 -7.08 -0.22 -8.55
C GLU A 104 -8.28 0.54 -7.98
N LEU A 105 -8.84 0.07 -6.87
CA LEU A 105 -9.95 0.78 -6.21
C LEU A 105 -9.51 2.12 -5.63
N MET A 106 -8.31 2.20 -5.08
CA MET A 106 -7.76 3.46 -4.59
C MET A 106 -7.52 4.44 -5.73
N LEU A 107 -6.96 3.96 -6.85
CA LEU A 107 -6.73 4.81 -8.02
C LEU A 107 -8.05 5.31 -8.60
N LYS A 108 -9.07 4.47 -8.60
CA LYS A 108 -10.40 4.86 -9.06
C LYS A 108 -11.01 5.93 -8.13
N ALA A 109 -10.90 5.74 -6.83
CA ALA A 109 -11.37 6.72 -5.85
C ALA A 109 -10.65 8.06 -5.98
N GLN A 110 -9.34 8.00 -6.19
CA GLN A 110 -8.50 9.16 -6.40
C GLN A 110 -8.94 9.95 -7.64
N ALA A 111 -9.23 9.26 -8.74
CA ALA A 111 -9.67 9.90 -9.97
C ALA A 111 -11.05 10.56 -9.83
N ALA A 112 -11.91 10.05 -8.95
CA ALA A 112 -13.23 10.59 -8.72
C ALA A 112 -13.22 11.77 -7.75
N ALA A 113 -12.12 11.99 -7.01
CA ALA A 113 -12.04 13.07 -6.04
C ALA A 113 -11.92 14.41 -6.74
N PRO A 114 -12.50 15.49 -6.18
CA PRO A 114 -12.31 16.84 -6.74
C PRO A 114 -10.82 17.22 -6.70
N ALA A 115 -10.34 17.81 -7.78
CA ALA A 115 -8.94 18.21 -7.89
C ALA A 115 -8.52 19.15 -6.76
N SER A 116 -9.40 20.03 -6.33
CA SER A 116 -9.10 20.98 -5.25
C SER A 116 -8.82 20.29 -3.91
N ALA A 117 -9.39 19.10 -3.68
CA ALA A 117 -9.16 18.37 -2.43
C ALA A 117 -7.76 17.75 -2.38
N ALA A 118 -7.15 17.50 -3.53
CA ALA A 118 -5.85 16.84 -3.61
C ALA A 118 -4.70 17.79 -3.26
N HIS A 119 -4.93 19.07 -3.19
CA HIS A 119 -3.87 20.09 -3.06
C HIS A 119 -4.06 21.02 -1.90
N VAL A 120 -4.75 20.58 -0.89
CA VAL A 120 -4.88 21.38 0.33
C VAL A 120 -3.58 21.26 1.10
N ASN A 121 -2.85 22.31 1.13
CA ASN A 121 -1.58 22.37 1.84
C ASN A 121 -1.69 23.34 3.00
#